data_6e2a1cebf908f6091571e509428a46cd
#
_entry.id   6e2a1cebf908f6091571e509428a46cd
#
_cell.length_a   1.000
_cell.length_b   1.000
_cell.length_c   1.000
_cell.angle_alpha   90.00
_cell.angle_beta   90.00
_cell.angle_gamma   90.00
#
_symmetry.space_group_name_H-M   'P 1'
#
loop_
_entity.id
_entity.type
_entity.pdbx_description
1 polymer ?
#
loop_
_entity_poly.entity_id
_entity_poly.type
_entity_poly.pdbx_seq_one_letter_code
_entity_poly.pdbx_strand_id
1 'polypeptide(L)'
;PAFEGEAFSEGGGGCVDDFACVVGLFLGGAFGVGGWFLGDGTGSGKGRQVAGIVLDNWLRGRKKALWVSKSDKLIEDARRDWVALGGDEAQIFSLSKFKLGADIPISEGILFTTYATLRGGSRGGKKSRMAQIIDWLGTDFDGPIAFDEAHAMGNAIAQEGSRGTQAASQQGLTGLRLQNALPDARVVYVSATGASKVSNLAYASRLGLWQTGDFPFPSRSDFISAIESGGVAAMEVVCRDLKALGMYFARNISFEGVEYDALTVPLTTDQVKIYDTYSEVFQVIHTHLEEALAASGANYNRSAKSAARSAFESNKQRFFNHLLTSMKCPSMIRAMEADLAEGLAPVIQLVSTNEEMIKRRLAEVPTEEWDDLNIDVTPRENIMTYLVN
;
A
#
# COMPACT_ATOMS: atom_id res chain seq x y z
N PRO A 1 20.60 9.61 -30.99
CA PRO A 1 21.75 10.45 -30.78
C PRO A 1 22.41 10.00 -29.47
N ALA A 2 23.72 9.78 -29.57
CA ALA A 2 24.53 9.28 -28.48
C ALA A 2 24.54 10.27 -27.32
N PHE A 3 24.32 9.77 -26.11
CA PHE A 3 24.61 10.50 -24.88
C PHE A 3 26.13 10.42 -24.67
N GLU A 4 26.88 11.42 -25.15
CA GLU A 4 28.21 11.70 -24.68
C GLU A 4 28.12 12.38 -23.31
N GLY A 5 28.91 11.86 -22.35
CA GLY A 5 28.90 12.29 -20.98
C GLY A 5 29.43 13.72 -20.84
N GLU A 6 28.55 14.64 -20.49
CA GLU A 6 28.94 15.89 -19.86
C GLU A 6 28.85 15.75 -18.35
N ALA A 7 29.98 16.00 -17.69
CA ALA A 7 30.16 15.99 -16.28
C ALA A 7 29.21 17.02 -15.62
N PHE A 8 28.31 16.53 -14.73
CA PHE A 8 27.51 17.39 -13.85
C PHE A 8 28.43 18.14 -12.90
N SER A 9 28.46 19.47 -13.03
CA SER A 9 29.19 20.37 -12.17
C SER A 9 28.65 20.39 -10.76
N GLU A 10 29.56 20.47 -9.80
CA GLU A 10 29.39 20.55 -8.36
C GLU A 10 28.36 21.61 -7.93
N GLY A 11 27.33 21.14 -7.22
CA GLY A 11 26.34 22.00 -6.54
C GLY A 11 25.22 21.17 -5.92
N GLY A 12 25.51 20.41 -4.86
CA GLY A 12 24.52 19.61 -4.14
C GLY A 12 25.04 18.21 -3.78
N GLY A 13 26.12 18.13 -3.06
CA GLY A 13 26.85 16.89 -2.79
C GLY A 13 26.17 15.96 -1.76
N GLY A 14 24.97 15.45 -2.01
CA GLY A 14 24.35 14.43 -1.17
C GLY A 14 23.51 13.41 -1.92
N CYS A 15 22.99 13.78 -3.09
CA CYS A 15 21.99 12.95 -3.77
C CYS A 15 22.57 12.03 -4.86
N VAL A 16 23.72 12.36 -5.45
CA VAL A 16 24.27 11.63 -6.61
C VAL A 16 25.12 10.45 -6.17
N ASP A 17 25.90 10.60 -5.11
CA ASP A 17 26.73 9.52 -4.57
C ASP A 17 25.90 8.40 -3.94
N ASP A 18 24.78 8.74 -3.27
CA ASP A 18 23.83 7.78 -2.72
C ASP A 18 23.11 6.99 -3.81
N PHE A 19 22.77 7.64 -4.93
CA PHE A 19 22.12 6.99 -6.08
C PHE A 19 23.04 5.97 -6.74
N ALA A 20 24.30 6.33 -6.97
CA ALA A 20 25.31 5.43 -7.52
C ALA A 20 25.57 4.23 -6.59
N CYS A 21 25.55 4.46 -5.27
CA CYS A 21 25.69 3.41 -4.26
C CYS A 21 24.50 2.43 -4.30
N VAL A 22 23.26 2.94 -4.35
CA VAL A 22 22.04 2.12 -4.40
C VAL A 22 22.00 1.27 -5.69
N VAL A 23 22.31 1.87 -6.82
CA VAL A 23 22.37 1.14 -8.10
C VAL A 23 23.54 0.14 -8.11
N GLY A 24 24.69 0.52 -7.57
CA GLY A 24 25.86 -0.35 -7.45
C GLY A 24 25.64 -1.58 -6.58
N LEU A 25 24.96 -1.44 -5.45
CA LEU A 25 24.59 -2.55 -4.55
C LEU A 25 23.64 -3.55 -5.21
N PHE A 26 22.67 -3.04 -5.98
CA PHE A 26 21.72 -3.89 -6.72
C PHE A 26 22.41 -4.65 -7.88
N LEU A 27 23.51 -4.11 -8.42
CA LEU A 27 24.28 -4.68 -9.52
C LEU A 27 25.37 -5.66 -9.09
N GLY A 28 25.92 -5.45 -7.88
CA GLY A 28 27.06 -6.20 -7.35
C GLY A 28 26.70 -7.53 -6.69
N GLY A 29 25.40 -7.91 -6.64
CA GLY A 29 24.93 -9.11 -5.99
C GLY A 29 25.52 -10.39 -6.59
N ALA A 30 26.66 -10.82 -6.04
CA ALA A 30 27.29 -12.12 -6.30
C ALA A 30 26.45 -13.29 -5.75
N PHE A 31 25.26 -13.01 -5.20
CA PHE A 31 24.36 -13.98 -4.57
C PHE A 31 23.18 -14.24 -5.51
N GLY A 32 22.93 -15.50 -5.81
CA GLY A 32 21.88 -15.99 -6.71
C GLY A 32 20.43 -15.70 -6.30
N VAL A 33 20.21 -14.67 -5.50
CA VAL A 33 18.89 -14.23 -5.01
C VAL A 33 18.63 -12.83 -5.54
N GLY A 34 17.79 -12.72 -6.55
CA GLY A 34 17.48 -11.46 -7.23
C GLY A 34 16.52 -10.55 -6.47
N GLY A 35 16.74 -10.24 -5.18
CA GLY A 35 15.84 -9.43 -4.36
C GLY A 35 16.56 -8.36 -3.54
N TRP A 36 15.91 -7.22 -3.35
CA TRP A 36 16.41 -6.08 -2.59
C TRP A 36 15.28 -5.34 -1.88
N PHE A 37 15.54 -4.81 -0.68
CA PHE A 37 14.56 -4.11 0.12
C PHE A 37 14.97 -2.65 0.35
N LEU A 38 14.12 -1.72 -0.09
CA LEU A 38 14.23 -0.29 0.14
C LEU A 38 13.32 0.13 1.29
N GLY A 39 13.92 0.39 2.44
CA GLY A 39 13.25 0.73 3.69
C GLY A 39 13.34 2.20 4.09
N ASP A 40 13.69 3.09 3.18
CA ASP A 40 13.81 4.54 3.44
C ASP A 40 12.50 5.12 4.00
N GLY A 41 12.61 6.11 4.85
CA GLY A 41 11.47 6.85 5.42
C GLY A 41 10.57 7.51 4.36
N THR A 42 9.43 8.01 4.77
CA THR A 42 8.52 8.77 3.89
C THR A 42 9.21 10.07 3.44
N GLY A 43 9.03 10.45 2.19
CA GLY A 43 9.62 11.67 1.62
C GLY A 43 11.08 11.56 1.16
N SER A 44 11.75 10.43 1.36
CA SER A 44 13.15 10.20 0.97
C SER A 44 13.40 9.96 -0.52
N GLY A 45 12.37 10.07 -1.36
CA GLY A 45 12.50 9.86 -2.81
C GLY A 45 12.53 8.39 -3.24
N LYS A 46 11.87 7.47 -2.51
CA LYS A 46 11.82 6.04 -2.86
C LYS A 46 11.35 5.77 -4.29
N GLY A 47 10.31 6.49 -4.76
CA GLY A 47 9.84 6.36 -6.14
C GLY A 47 10.92 6.68 -7.16
N ARG A 48 11.73 7.73 -6.90
CA ARG A 48 12.87 8.09 -7.74
C ARG A 48 13.95 7.01 -7.76
N GLN A 49 14.21 6.37 -6.63
CA GLN A 49 15.17 5.25 -6.54
C GLN A 49 14.67 4.04 -7.33
N VAL A 50 13.38 3.71 -7.24
CA VAL A 50 12.77 2.64 -8.08
C VAL A 50 12.88 2.97 -9.56
N ALA A 51 12.55 4.19 -9.95
CA ALA A 51 12.69 4.65 -11.34
C ALA A 51 14.15 4.52 -11.83
N GLY A 52 15.13 4.84 -10.97
CA GLY A 52 16.55 4.67 -11.27
C GLY A 52 16.97 3.22 -11.48
N ILE A 53 16.46 2.30 -10.66
CA ILE A 53 16.71 0.86 -10.84
C ILE A 53 16.11 0.38 -12.17
N VAL A 54 14.90 0.84 -12.50
CA VAL A 54 14.28 0.53 -13.79
C VAL A 54 15.10 1.11 -14.95
N LEU A 55 15.59 2.34 -14.83
CA LEU A 55 16.41 3.00 -15.85
C LEU A 55 17.73 2.25 -16.08
N ASP A 56 18.44 1.83 -15.02
CA ASP A 56 19.66 1.04 -15.18
C ASP A 56 19.38 -0.27 -15.94
N ASN A 57 18.31 -0.96 -15.60
CA ASN A 57 17.91 -2.18 -16.30
C ASN A 57 17.52 -1.89 -17.76
N TRP A 58 16.85 -0.77 -18.01
CA TRP A 58 16.48 -0.31 -19.34
C TRP A 58 17.72 -0.07 -20.23
N LEU A 59 18.74 0.60 -19.69
CA LEU A 59 20.01 0.85 -20.37
C LEU A 59 20.78 -0.44 -20.65
N ARG A 60 20.56 -1.49 -19.85
CA ARG A 60 21.11 -2.84 -20.06
C ARG A 60 20.28 -3.72 -21.00
N GLY A 61 19.29 -3.15 -21.66
CA GLY A 61 18.45 -3.85 -22.64
C GLY A 61 17.21 -4.54 -22.05
N ARG A 62 16.98 -4.49 -20.73
CA ARG A 62 15.76 -5.03 -20.07
C ARG A 62 14.63 -4.00 -20.12
N LYS A 63 14.04 -3.87 -21.30
CA LYS A 63 13.06 -2.80 -21.58
C LYS A 63 11.64 -3.10 -21.15
N LYS A 64 11.42 -4.09 -20.31
CA LYS A 64 10.16 -4.35 -19.61
C LYS A 64 10.38 -4.27 -18.12
N ALA A 65 9.42 -3.65 -17.43
CA ALA A 65 9.38 -3.59 -15.98
C ALA A 65 7.94 -3.71 -15.47
N LEU A 66 7.78 -4.23 -14.26
CA LEU A 66 6.49 -4.26 -13.58
C LEU A 66 6.57 -3.40 -12.31
N TRP A 67 5.63 -2.46 -12.14
CA TRP A 67 5.50 -1.64 -10.94
C TRP A 67 4.14 -1.90 -10.29
N VAL A 68 4.16 -2.52 -9.12
CA VAL A 68 2.96 -2.86 -8.34
C VAL A 68 2.86 -1.92 -7.16
N SER A 69 1.72 -1.22 -7.00
CA SER A 69 1.53 -0.30 -5.88
C SER A 69 0.15 -0.47 -5.23
N LYS A 70 -0.14 0.32 -4.21
CA LYS A 70 -1.37 0.23 -3.42
C LYS A 70 -2.59 0.87 -4.11
N SER A 71 -2.36 1.91 -4.92
CA SER A 71 -3.42 2.69 -5.57
C SER A 71 -3.06 3.03 -7.02
N ASP A 72 -4.06 3.01 -7.91
CA ASP A 72 -3.88 3.44 -9.31
C ASP A 72 -3.50 4.92 -9.43
N LYS A 73 -3.84 5.75 -8.45
CA LYS A 73 -3.46 7.18 -8.43
C LYS A 73 -1.95 7.39 -8.34
N LEU A 74 -1.22 6.44 -7.77
CA LEU A 74 0.25 6.50 -7.63
C LEU A 74 1.00 6.31 -8.97
N ILE A 75 0.30 6.03 -10.06
CA ILE A 75 0.91 6.01 -11.40
C ILE A 75 1.46 7.39 -11.80
N GLU A 76 0.82 8.47 -11.36
CA GLU A 76 1.29 9.84 -11.65
C GLU A 76 2.59 10.15 -10.93
N ASP A 77 2.76 9.64 -9.71
CA ASP A 77 4.02 9.75 -8.98
C ASP A 77 5.13 8.95 -9.67
N ALA A 78 4.83 7.72 -10.12
CA ALA A 78 5.77 6.89 -10.87
C ALA A 78 6.19 7.56 -12.20
N ARG A 79 5.25 8.19 -12.92
CA ARG A 79 5.54 8.96 -14.14
C ARG A 79 6.43 10.15 -13.88
N ARG A 80 6.09 10.97 -12.89
CA ARG A 80 6.91 12.11 -12.48
C ARG A 80 8.33 11.69 -12.15
N ASP A 81 8.50 10.59 -11.40
CA ASP A 81 9.80 10.09 -11.00
C ASP A 81 10.59 9.53 -12.20
N TRP A 82 9.93 8.87 -13.14
CA TRP A 82 10.53 8.36 -14.37
C TRP A 82 10.99 9.50 -15.32
N VAL A 83 10.10 10.47 -15.55
CA VAL A 83 10.40 11.64 -16.40
C VAL A 83 11.55 12.47 -15.83
N ALA A 84 11.63 12.61 -14.52
CA ALA A 84 12.72 13.34 -13.88
C ALA A 84 14.09 12.69 -14.03
N LEU A 85 14.15 11.44 -14.46
CA LEU A 85 15.40 10.72 -14.83
C LEU A 85 15.64 10.66 -16.34
N GLY A 86 14.84 11.42 -17.12
CA GLY A 86 14.97 11.47 -18.59
C GLY A 86 14.16 10.40 -19.33
N GLY A 87 13.28 9.67 -18.65
CA GLY A 87 12.34 8.75 -19.29
C GLY A 87 11.16 9.49 -19.95
N ASP A 88 10.43 8.78 -20.81
CA ASP A 88 9.23 9.29 -21.46
C ASP A 88 7.99 8.81 -20.65
N GLU A 89 7.08 9.73 -20.34
CA GLU A 89 5.81 9.41 -19.65
C GLU A 89 5.00 8.36 -20.40
N ALA A 90 5.04 8.37 -21.73
CA ALA A 90 4.37 7.40 -22.59
C ALA A 90 4.85 5.95 -22.40
N GLN A 91 5.99 5.73 -21.74
CA GLN A 91 6.54 4.41 -21.44
C GLN A 91 5.88 3.74 -20.22
N ILE A 92 5.07 4.47 -19.42
CA ILE A 92 4.36 3.93 -18.25
C ILE A 92 2.89 3.69 -18.58
N PHE A 93 2.48 2.43 -18.51
CA PHE A 93 1.14 1.98 -18.87
C PHE A 93 0.40 1.41 -17.66
N SER A 94 -0.84 1.86 -17.43
CA SER A 94 -1.71 1.21 -16.45
C SER A 94 -2.30 -0.07 -17.03
N LEU A 95 -2.19 -1.18 -16.29
CA LEU A 95 -2.83 -2.46 -16.65
C LEU A 95 -4.36 -2.33 -16.78
N SER A 96 -4.98 -1.40 -16.07
CA SER A 96 -6.43 -1.16 -16.12
C SER A 96 -6.93 -0.70 -17.50
N LYS A 97 -6.05 -0.11 -18.32
CA LYS A 97 -6.38 0.30 -19.71
C LYS A 97 -6.57 -0.87 -20.67
N PHE A 98 -6.08 -2.06 -20.35
CA PHE A 98 -6.20 -3.25 -21.18
C PHE A 98 -7.38 -4.10 -20.75
N LYS A 99 -8.10 -4.70 -21.72
CA LYS A 99 -9.22 -5.60 -21.42
C LYS A 99 -8.73 -6.85 -20.68
N LEU A 100 -9.50 -7.30 -19.71
CA LEU A 100 -9.20 -8.53 -18.96
C LEU A 100 -9.10 -9.74 -19.92
N GLY A 101 -7.98 -10.44 -19.84
CA GLY A 101 -7.72 -11.65 -20.63
C GLY A 101 -7.27 -11.41 -22.08
N ALA A 102 -7.17 -10.15 -22.53
CA ALA A 102 -6.57 -9.81 -23.81
C ALA A 102 -5.04 -9.69 -23.68
N ASP A 103 -4.33 -9.89 -24.78
CA ASP A 103 -2.90 -9.66 -24.82
C ASP A 103 -2.59 -8.17 -24.63
N ILE A 104 -1.45 -7.87 -24.01
CA ILE A 104 -0.94 -6.51 -23.81
C ILE A 104 -0.16 -6.13 -25.08
N PRO A 105 -0.65 -5.19 -25.93
CA PRO A 105 -0.12 -4.95 -27.26
C PRO A 105 1.10 -3.99 -27.27
N ILE A 106 1.89 -3.99 -26.19
CA ILE A 106 3.12 -3.20 -26.08
C ILE A 106 4.33 -4.13 -25.98
N SER A 107 5.38 -3.84 -26.74
CA SER A 107 6.59 -4.67 -26.77
C SER A 107 7.56 -4.35 -25.64
N GLU A 108 7.60 -3.12 -25.17
CA GLU A 108 8.48 -2.61 -24.13
C GLU A 108 7.78 -1.53 -23.31
N GLY A 109 8.16 -1.34 -22.05
CA GLY A 109 7.57 -0.34 -21.15
C GLY A 109 7.53 -0.75 -19.69
N ILE A 110 7.01 0.15 -18.88
CA ILE A 110 6.77 -0.05 -17.45
C ILE A 110 5.28 -0.28 -17.25
N LEU A 111 4.91 -1.50 -16.91
CA LEU A 111 3.53 -1.85 -16.65
C LEU A 111 3.19 -1.55 -15.19
N PHE A 112 2.30 -0.61 -14.95
CA PHE A 112 1.83 -0.23 -13.62
C PHE A 112 0.54 -0.96 -13.28
N THR A 113 0.45 -1.50 -12.07
CA THR A 113 -0.76 -2.16 -11.55
C THR A 113 -0.87 -2.04 -10.04
N THR A 114 -2.02 -2.49 -9.48
CA THR A 114 -2.23 -2.50 -8.04
C THR A 114 -2.32 -3.92 -7.48
N TYR A 115 -2.01 -4.08 -6.18
CA TYR A 115 -2.23 -5.36 -5.48
C TYR A 115 -3.68 -5.84 -5.56
N ALA A 116 -4.64 -4.91 -5.53
CA ALA A 116 -6.06 -5.23 -5.67
C ALA A 116 -6.39 -5.82 -7.05
N THR A 117 -5.77 -5.30 -8.11
CA THR A 117 -5.93 -5.80 -9.48
C THR A 117 -5.30 -7.18 -9.64
N LEU A 118 -4.09 -7.38 -9.10
CA LEU A 118 -3.38 -8.66 -9.17
C LEU A 118 -4.14 -9.83 -8.55
N ARG A 119 -4.84 -9.62 -7.43
CA ARG A 119 -5.60 -10.67 -6.75
C ARG A 119 -6.83 -11.16 -7.53
N GLY A 120 -7.23 -10.45 -8.59
CA GLY A 120 -8.38 -10.80 -9.40
C GLY A 120 -8.18 -12.14 -10.10
N GLY A 121 -9.02 -13.13 -9.77
CA GLY A 121 -9.03 -14.44 -10.42
C GLY A 121 -9.55 -14.40 -11.87
N SER A 122 -9.44 -15.53 -12.57
CA SER A 122 -10.07 -15.70 -13.88
C SER A 122 -11.60 -15.64 -13.74
N ARG A 123 -12.25 -14.94 -14.66
CA ARG A 123 -13.71 -14.80 -14.70
C ARG A 123 -14.22 -15.12 -16.11
N GLY A 124 -15.26 -15.95 -16.22
CA GLY A 124 -15.90 -16.25 -17.49
C GLY A 124 -14.96 -16.82 -18.56
N GLY A 125 -14.02 -17.71 -18.18
CA GLY A 125 -13.06 -18.33 -19.11
C GLY A 125 -11.92 -17.40 -19.56
N LYS A 126 -11.86 -16.16 -19.07
CA LYS A 126 -10.78 -15.20 -19.38
C LYS A 126 -9.58 -15.41 -18.48
N LYS A 127 -8.38 -15.22 -19.02
CA LYS A 127 -7.13 -15.23 -18.25
C LYS A 127 -7.19 -14.23 -17.10
N SER A 128 -6.60 -14.57 -15.93
CA SER A 128 -6.45 -13.64 -14.81
C SER A 128 -5.51 -12.50 -15.17
N ARG A 129 -5.55 -11.40 -14.40
CA ARG A 129 -4.59 -10.28 -14.54
C ARG A 129 -3.15 -10.74 -14.34
N MET A 130 -2.92 -11.64 -13.40
CA MET A 130 -1.59 -12.22 -13.18
C MET A 130 -1.10 -13.01 -14.39
N ALA A 131 -1.93 -13.87 -14.99
CA ALA A 131 -1.58 -14.61 -16.20
C ALA A 131 -1.30 -13.66 -17.38
N GLN A 132 -2.09 -12.59 -17.53
CA GLN A 132 -1.90 -11.57 -18.56
C GLN A 132 -0.54 -10.85 -18.40
N ILE A 133 -0.11 -10.57 -17.17
CA ILE A 133 1.20 -9.96 -16.88
C ILE A 133 2.33 -10.94 -17.21
N ILE A 134 2.22 -12.20 -16.76
CA ILE A 134 3.23 -13.23 -17.00
C ILE A 134 3.41 -13.48 -18.49
N ASP A 135 2.30 -13.57 -19.25
CA ASP A 135 2.34 -13.72 -20.70
C ASP A 135 3.04 -12.54 -21.40
N TRP A 136 2.82 -11.31 -20.90
CA TRP A 136 3.48 -10.12 -21.45
C TRP A 136 4.96 -10.06 -21.10
N LEU A 137 5.34 -10.37 -19.87
CA LEU A 137 6.74 -10.37 -19.43
C LEU A 137 7.55 -11.48 -20.12
N GLY A 138 6.98 -12.67 -20.19
CA GLY A 138 7.65 -13.91 -20.59
C GLY A 138 8.12 -14.71 -19.37
N THR A 139 8.23 -16.02 -19.50
CA THR A 139 8.64 -16.93 -18.41
C THR A 139 10.12 -16.82 -18.06
N ASP A 140 10.94 -16.34 -18.98
CA ASP A 140 12.37 -16.08 -18.89
C ASP A 140 12.71 -14.62 -18.51
N PHE A 141 11.71 -13.90 -17.99
CA PHE A 141 11.85 -12.49 -17.62
C PHE A 141 12.87 -12.29 -16.51
N ASP A 142 13.94 -11.53 -16.80
CA ASP A 142 15.02 -11.18 -15.88
C ASP A 142 15.05 -9.68 -15.51
N GLY A 143 14.01 -8.94 -15.86
CA GLY A 143 13.87 -7.51 -15.58
C GLY A 143 13.33 -7.20 -14.17
N PRO A 144 13.18 -5.89 -13.84
CA PRO A 144 12.75 -5.47 -12.51
C PRO A 144 11.24 -5.62 -12.28
N ILE A 145 10.90 -6.12 -11.08
CA ILE A 145 9.56 -6.07 -10.49
C ILE A 145 9.66 -5.24 -9.21
N ALA A 146 9.06 -4.06 -9.19
CA ALA A 146 8.96 -3.23 -8.00
C ALA A 146 7.63 -3.48 -7.28
N PHE A 147 7.70 -3.90 -6.03
CA PHE A 147 6.58 -3.96 -5.10
C PHE A 147 6.61 -2.73 -4.21
N ASP A 148 5.98 -1.66 -4.68
CA ASP A 148 5.84 -0.41 -3.94
C ASP A 148 4.76 -0.55 -2.88
N GLU A 149 4.97 0.08 -1.70
CA GLU A 149 4.19 -0.15 -0.50
C GLU A 149 4.09 -1.65 -0.17
N ALA A 150 5.24 -2.35 -0.21
CA ALA A 150 5.34 -3.80 -0.08
C ALA A 150 4.67 -4.38 1.18
N HIS A 151 4.49 -3.56 2.24
CA HIS A 151 3.73 -3.94 3.42
C HIS A 151 2.28 -4.37 3.12
N ALA A 152 1.72 -3.97 1.96
CA ALA A 152 0.42 -4.45 1.49
C ALA A 152 0.38 -5.97 1.24
N MET A 153 1.54 -6.61 1.05
CA MET A 153 1.68 -8.06 0.96
C MET A 153 1.85 -8.75 2.34
N GLY A 154 1.79 -8.01 3.43
CA GLY A 154 1.82 -8.55 4.79
C GLY A 154 0.77 -9.65 4.99
N ASN A 155 0.96 -10.50 6.00
CA ASN A 155 0.12 -11.67 6.28
C ASN A 155 0.02 -12.65 5.09
N ALA A 156 1.12 -12.87 4.36
CA ALA A 156 1.20 -13.81 3.25
C ALA A 156 1.11 -15.29 3.67
N ILE A 157 1.09 -15.55 4.97
CA ILE A 157 0.88 -16.88 5.58
C ILE A 157 -0.32 -16.82 6.53
N ALA A 158 -0.97 -17.98 6.72
CA ALA A 158 -1.98 -18.12 7.76
C ALA A 158 -1.33 -18.00 9.15
N GLN A 159 -1.99 -17.29 10.07
CA GLN A 159 -1.53 -17.10 11.44
C GLN A 159 -2.56 -17.65 12.43
N GLU A 160 -2.09 -18.31 13.46
CA GLU A 160 -2.92 -18.69 14.58
C GLU A 160 -3.04 -17.49 15.54
N GLY A 161 -4.25 -17.08 15.85
CA GLY A 161 -4.56 -16.02 16.78
C GLY A 161 -5.51 -16.47 17.88
N SER A 162 -5.67 -15.65 18.90
CA SER A 162 -6.58 -15.91 20.04
C SER A 162 -8.06 -16.11 19.64
N ARG A 163 -8.43 -15.72 18.42
CA ARG A 163 -9.79 -15.87 17.85
C ARG A 163 -9.88 -16.94 16.75
N GLY A 164 -8.87 -17.80 16.62
CA GLY A 164 -8.76 -18.82 15.59
C GLY A 164 -7.75 -18.48 14.49
N THR A 165 -7.63 -19.37 13.49
CA THR A 165 -6.67 -19.21 12.38
C THR A 165 -7.12 -18.09 11.44
N GLN A 166 -6.31 -17.06 11.29
CA GLN A 166 -6.48 -16.04 10.27
C GLN A 166 -5.88 -16.53 8.95
N ALA A 167 -6.69 -16.60 7.90
CA ALA A 167 -6.23 -17.00 6.58
C ALA A 167 -5.21 -16.01 6.01
N ALA A 168 -4.28 -16.53 5.19
CA ALA A 168 -3.32 -15.70 4.48
C ALA A 168 -3.99 -14.66 3.59
N SER A 169 -3.41 -13.46 3.51
CA SER A 169 -3.93 -12.39 2.67
C SER A 169 -3.83 -12.75 1.18
N GLN A 170 -4.88 -12.50 0.42
CA GLN A 170 -4.89 -12.76 -1.02
C GLN A 170 -3.85 -11.92 -1.76
N GLN A 171 -3.54 -10.72 -1.27
CA GLN A 171 -2.50 -9.85 -1.83
C GLN A 171 -1.12 -10.46 -1.63
N GLY A 172 -0.81 -10.94 -0.41
CA GLY A 172 0.45 -11.61 -0.11
C GLY A 172 0.65 -12.89 -0.90
N LEU A 173 -0.39 -13.73 -0.98
CA LEU A 173 -0.36 -14.97 -1.77
C LEU A 173 -0.13 -14.69 -3.26
N THR A 174 -0.76 -13.64 -3.81
CA THR A 174 -0.61 -13.30 -5.22
C THR A 174 0.78 -12.75 -5.52
N GLY A 175 1.33 -11.92 -4.62
CA GLY A 175 2.72 -11.45 -4.74
C GLY A 175 3.73 -12.60 -4.71
N LEU A 176 3.54 -13.59 -3.84
CA LEU A 176 4.37 -14.80 -3.82
C LEU A 176 4.24 -15.63 -5.11
N ARG A 177 3.01 -15.82 -5.62
CA ARG A 177 2.77 -16.56 -6.87
C ARG A 177 3.46 -15.89 -8.05
N LEU A 178 3.42 -14.56 -8.13
CA LEU A 178 4.10 -13.81 -9.19
C LEU A 178 5.62 -14.00 -9.12
N GLN A 179 6.21 -13.89 -7.93
CA GLN A 179 7.64 -14.12 -7.71
C GLN A 179 8.06 -15.54 -8.11
N ASN A 180 7.25 -16.54 -7.75
CA ASN A 180 7.54 -17.94 -8.08
C ASN A 180 7.38 -18.24 -9.58
N ALA A 181 6.47 -17.55 -10.27
CA ALA A 181 6.25 -17.72 -11.70
C ALA A 181 7.36 -17.09 -12.56
N LEU A 182 8.09 -16.12 -12.00
CA LEU A 182 9.18 -15.39 -12.68
C LEU A 182 10.47 -15.49 -11.86
N PRO A 183 11.12 -16.67 -11.84
CA PRO A 183 12.25 -16.96 -10.95
C PRO A 183 13.47 -16.06 -11.21
N ASP A 184 13.70 -15.62 -12.42
CA ASP A 184 14.85 -14.83 -12.81
C ASP A 184 14.62 -13.31 -12.66
N ALA A 185 13.38 -12.88 -12.35
CA ALA A 185 13.04 -11.49 -12.14
C ALA A 185 13.82 -10.87 -10.97
N ARG A 186 14.21 -9.59 -11.13
CA ARG A 186 14.86 -8.77 -10.11
C ARG A 186 13.80 -8.08 -9.27
N VAL A 187 13.64 -8.50 -8.02
CA VAL A 187 12.55 -8.03 -7.16
C VAL A 187 13.02 -6.92 -6.24
N VAL A 188 12.32 -5.79 -6.27
CA VAL A 188 12.53 -4.66 -5.36
C VAL A 188 11.32 -4.52 -4.46
N TYR A 189 11.53 -4.67 -3.16
CA TYR A 189 10.51 -4.38 -2.16
C TYR A 189 10.71 -2.97 -1.63
N VAL A 190 9.65 -2.16 -1.63
CA VAL A 190 9.72 -0.75 -1.22
C VAL A 190 8.68 -0.48 -0.14
N SER A 191 9.11 -0.04 1.02
CA SER A 191 8.20 0.33 2.11
C SER A 191 8.88 1.20 3.14
N ALA A 192 8.25 2.32 3.51
CA ALA A 192 8.69 3.17 4.62
C ALA A 192 8.44 2.52 5.99
N THR A 193 7.40 1.71 6.08
CA THR A 193 7.06 0.93 7.26
C THR A 193 7.58 -0.47 7.08
N GLY A 194 8.74 -0.77 7.66
CA GLY A 194 9.28 -2.13 7.68
C GLY A 194 8.29 -3.11 8.30
N ALA A 195 8.69 -4.35 8.48
CA ALA A 195 7.85 -5.34 9.12
C ALA A 195 7.68 -5.02 10.61
N SER A 196 6.47 -4.70 11.04
CA SER A 196 6.14 -4.59 12.47
C SER A 196 6.15 -5.95 13.19
N LYS A 197 6.01 -7.04 12.43
CA LYS A 197 6.12 -8.43 12.87
C LYS A 197 6.91 -9.22 11.83
N VAL A 198 7.67 -10.21 12.27
CA VAL A 198 8.47 -11.06 11.38
C VAL A 198 7.62 -11.78 10.34
N SER A 199 6.44 -12.26 10.75
CA SER A 199 5.48 -12.89 9.85
C SER A 199 5.07 -12.01 8.67
N ASN A 200 5.19 -10.68 8.82
CA ASN A 200 4.96 -9.73 7.73
C ASN A 200 6.05 -9.75 6.65
N LEU A 201 7.23 -10.33 6.92
CA LEU A 201 8.28 -10.54 5.92
C LEU A 201 8.09 -11.82 5.09
N ALA A 202 7.08 -12.62 5.38
CA ALA A 202 6.83 -13.89 4.70
C ALA A 202 6.65 -13.78 3.17
N TYR A 203 6.38 -12.60 2.64
CA TYR A 203 6.30 -12.33 1.21
C TYR A 203 7.68 -12.09 0.55
N ALA A 204 8.70 -11.79 1.34
CA ALA A 204 10.01 -11.35 0.84
C ALA A 204 10.94 -12.53 0.50
N SER A 205 10.45 -13.47 -0.31
CA SER A 205 11.16 -14.71 -0.65
C SER A 205 12.49 -14.48 -1.40
N ARG A 206 12.63 -13.31 -2.04
CA ARG A 206 13.82 -12.96 -2.82
C ARG A 206 14.94 -12.31 -2.00
N LEU A 207 14.77 -12.15 -0.68
CA LEU A 207 15.83 -11.68 0.21
C LEU A 207 16.72 -12.82 0.72
N GLY A 208 16.45 -14.07 0.30
CA GLY A 208 17.28 -15.21 0.73
C GLY A 208 17.25 -15.51 2.23
N LEU A 209 16.21 -15.06 2.95
CA LEU A 209 16.07 -15.24 4.40
C LEU A 209 15.93 -16.72 4.83
N TRP A 210 15.62 -17.60 3.90
CA TRP A 210 15.48 -19.04 4.08
C TRP A 210 15.84 -19.79 2.79
N GLN A 211 16.18 -21.08 2.92
CA GLN A 211 16.55 -21.95 1.80
C GLN A 211 17.79 -21.50 1.00
N THR A 212 18.60 -20.63 1.57
CA THR A 212 19.89 -20.19 1.00
C THR A 212 21.01 -20.52 1.98
N GLY A 213 22.25 -20.56 1.48
CA GLY A 213 23.41 -20.81 2.33
C GLY A 213 23.75 -19.69 3.31
N ASP A 214 23.19 -18.50 3.12
CA ASP A 214 23.56 -17.31 3.88
C ASP A 214 22.83 -17.21 5.24
N PHE A 215 21.64 -17.83 5.34
CA PHE A 215 20.85 -17.89 6.57
C PHE A 215 20.57 -19.33 6.99
N PRO A 216 20.62 -19.63 8.31
CA PRO A 216 20.54 -21.00 8.82
C PRO A 216 19.10 -21.54 8.90
N PHE A 217 18.19 -21.07 8.05
CA PHE A 217 16.78 -21.44 8.11
C PHE A 217 16.39 -22.31 6.90
N PRO A 218 16.04 -23.58 7.12
CA PRO A 218 15.68 -24.48 6.03
C PRO A 218 14.33 -24.14 5.39
N SER A 219 13.45 -23.44 6.12
CA SER A 219 12.15 -23.02 5.61
C SER A 219 11.74 -21.63 6.11
N ARG A 220 10.76 -21.05 5.45
CA ARG A 220 10.13 -19.80 5.86
C ARG A 220 9.51 -19.89 7.26
N SER A 221 8.87 -21.00 7.60
CA SER A 221 8.28 -21.20 8.93
C SER A 221 9.34 -21.25 10.02
N ASP A 222 10.47 -21.91 9.77
CA ASP A 222 11.58 -21.98 10.72
C ASP A 222 12.17 -20.60 10.97
N PHE A 223 12.37 -19.81 9.90
CA PHE A 223 12.80 -18.42 10.01
C PHE A 223 11.84 -17.59 10.90
N ILE A 224 10.54 -17.62 10.59
CA ILE A 224 9.55 -16.84 11.34
C ILE A 224 9.54 -17.25 12.81
N SER A 225 9.46 -18.55 13.11
CA SER A 225 9.42 -19.05 14.48
C SER A 225 10.68 -18.70 15.28
N ALA A 226 11.84 -18.81 14.67
CA ALA A 226 13.11 -18.49 15.31
C ALA A 226 13.22 -16.99 15.63
N ILE A 227 12.86 -16.12 14.68
CA ILE A 227 12.98 -14.68 14.89
C ILE A 227 11.87 -14.17 15.83
N GLU A 228 10.63 -14.70 15.75
CA GLU A 228 9.56 -14.35 16.69
C GLU A 228 9.93 -14.74 18.14
N SER A 229 10.57 -15.87 18.34
CA SER A 229 11.05 -16.27 19.68
C SER A 229 12.16 -15.37 20.22
N GLY A 230 13.00 -14.82 19.34
CA GLY A 230 14.08 -13.88 19.70
C GLY A 230 13.61 -12.41 19.79
N GLY A 231 12.37 -12.11 19.36
CA GLY A 231 11.76 -10.80 19.46
C GLY A 231 12.47 -9.68 18.68
N VAL A 232 12.41 -8.47 19.18
CA VAL A 232 12.97 -7.27 18.52
C VAL A 232 14.48 -7.39 18.29
N ALA A 233 15.21 -7.94 19.27
CA ALA A 233 16.65 -8.10 19.16
C ALA A 233 17.07 -9.01 17.98
N ALA A 234 16.35 -10.10 17.76
CA ALA A 234 16.58 -10.98 16.61
C ALA A 234 16.24 -10.26 15.28
N MET A 235 15.19 -9.48 15.24
CA MET A 235 14.87 -8.67 14.05
C MET A 235 15.96 -7.63 13.74
N GLU A 236 16.52 -6.99 14.74
CA GLU A 236 17.63 -6.04 14.57
C GLU A 236 18.87 -6.72 13.99
N VAL A 237 19.20 -7.92 14.48
CA VAL A 237 20.31 -8.72 13.92
C VAL A 237 20.08 -9.03 12.45
N VAL A 238 18.90 -9.53 12.09
CA VAL A 238 18.55 -9.81 10.69
C VAL A 238 18.64 -8.54 9.83
N CYS A 239 18.11 -7.41 10.30
CA CYS A 239 18.21 -6.14 9.57
C CYS A 239 19.66 -5.70 9.37
N ARG A 240 20.50 -5.84 10.40
CA ARG A 240 21.93 -5.52 10.31
C ARG A 240 22.63 -6.42 9.28
N ASP A 241 22.35 -7.71 9.33
CA ASP A 241 22.97 -8.68 8.43
C ASP A 241 22.52 -8.45 6.97
N LEU A 242 21.23 -8.19 6.74
CA LEU A 242 20.74 -7.79 5.42
C LEU A 242 21.38 -6.49 4.90
N LYS A 243 21.64 -5.51 5.78
CA LYS A 243 22.38 -4.30 5.41
C LYS A 243 23.84 -4.63 5.06
N ALA A 244 24.50 -5.44 5.84
CA ALA A 244 25.88 -5.86 5.59
C ALA A 244 26.02 -6.65 4.27
N LEU A 245 25.01 -7.45 3.91
CA LEU A 245 24.92 -8.16 2.63
C LEU A 245 24.49 -7.25 1.46
N GLY A 246 24.16 -5.97 1.70
CA GLY A 246 23.67 -5.06 0.68
C GLY A 246 22.25 -5.35 0.18
N MET A 247 21.48 -6.18 0.87
CA MET A 247 20.12 -6.60 0.48
C MET A 247 19.02 -5.74 1.07
N TYR A 248 19.36 -4.90 2.05
CA TYR A 248 18.47 -3.96 2.70
C TYR A 248 19.12 -2.59 2.80
N PHE A 249 18.43 -1.57 2.33
CA PHE A 249 18.85 -0.19 2.43
C PHE A 249 17.74 0.63 3.11
N ALA A 250 18.11 1.37 4.14
CA ALA A 250 17.21 2.27 4.83
C ALA A 250 18.01 3.42 5.45
N ARG A 251 17.56 4.62 5.17
CA ARG A 251 18.03 5.87 5.79
C ARG A 251 16.98 6.39 6.74
N ASN A 252 17.42 6.84 7.90
CA ASN A 252 16.58 7.59 8.81
C ASN A 252 16.74 9.07 8.48
N ILE A 253 15.63 9.73 8.13
CA ILE A 253 15.59 11.18 7.98
C ILE A 253 15.69 11.76 9.39
N SER A 254 16.55 12.78 9.58
CA SER A 254 16.61 13.53 10.83
C SER A 254 15.29 14.27 11.04
N PHE A 255 14.80 14.23 12.27
CA PHE A 255 13.67 15.06 12.72
C PHE A 255 14.16 16.35 13.42
N GLU A 256 15.43 16.70 13.26
CA GLU A 256 15.97 17.95 13.79
C GLU A 256 15.27 19.14 13.14
N GLY A 257 14.78 20.06 13.96
CA GLY A 257 13.97 21.19 13.50
C GLY A 257 12.48 20.89 13.25
N VAL A 258 12.03 19.66 13.52
CA VAL A 258 10.60 19.34 13.50
C VAL A 258 10.01 19.60 14.88
N GLU A 259 9.04 20.50 14.94
CA GLU A 259 8.25 20.75 16.14
C GLU A 259 6.97 19.93 16.09
N TYR A 260 6.55 19.40 17.22
CA TYR A 260 5.33 18.64 17.38
C TYR A 260 4.42 19.33 18.39
N ASP A 261 3.23 19.70 17.96
CA ASP A 261 2.18 20.24 18.81
C ASP A 261 0.88 19.45 18.67
N ALA A 262 0.11 19.38 19.74
CA ALA A 262 -1.16 18.64 19.80
C ALA A 262 -2.33 19.61 19.88
N LEU A 263 -3.04 19.83 18.78
CA LEU A 263 -4.27 20.61 18.77
C LEU A 263 -5.40 19.81 19.45
N THR A 264 -5.66 20.13 20.72
CA THR A 264 -6.80 19.56 21.45
C THR A 264 -8.05 20.33 21.14
N VAL A 265 -9.09 19.61 20.66
CA VAL A 265 -10.39 20.19 20.33
C VAL A 265 -11.43 19.70 21.35
N PRO A 266 -11.77 20.46 22.40
CA PRO A 266 -12.84 20.10 23.33
C PRO A 266 -14.19 20.16 22.62
N LEU A 267 -15.04 19.17 22.89
CA LEU A 267 -16.39 19.17 22.37
C LEU A 267 -17.25 20.24 23.08
N THR A 268 -18.10 20.92 22.33
CA THR A 268 -19.11 21.82 22.90
C THR A 268 -20.22 21.02 23.56
N THR A 269 -21.00 21.66 24.43
CA THR A 269 -22.17 21.03 25.09
C THR A 269 -23.15 20.43 24.07
N ASP A 270 -23.38 21.10 22.95
CA ASP A 270 -24.28 20.61 21.90
C ASP A 270 -23.66 19.43 21.13
N GLN A 271 -22.36 19.46 20.87
CA GLN A 271 -21.65 18.32 20.27
C GLN A 271 -21.68 17.09 21.17
N VAL A 272 -21.53 17.27 22.49
CA VAL A 272 -21.68 16.15 23.45
C VAL A 272 -23.09 15.58 23.40
N LYS A 273 -24.14 16.42 23.42
CA LYS A 273 -25.53 15.94 23.30
C LYS A 273 -25.76 15.16 21.99
N ILE A 274 -25.23 15.66 20.87
CA ILE A 274 -25.33 14.97 19.57
C ILE A 274 -24.64 13.62 19.64
N TYR A 275 -23.44 13.57 20.20
CA TYR A 275 -22.67 12.34 20.33
C TYR A 275 -23.42 11.29 21.19
N ASP A 276 -23.93 11.71 22.36
CA ASP A 276 -24.66 10.86 23.28
C ASP A 276 -25.94 10.32 22.64
N THR A 277 -26.72 11.18 21.96
CA THR A 277 -27.93 10.77 21.24
C THR A 277 -27.65 9.69 20.19
N TYR A 278 -26.59 9.83 19.40
CA TYR A 278 -26.21 8.79 18.44
C TYR A 278 -25.68 7.53 19.12
N SER A 279 -25.01 7.66 20.25
CA SER A 279 -24.56 6.52 21.05
C SER A 279 -25.77 5.68 21.54
N GLU A 280 -26.82 6.34 22.02
CA GLU A 280 -28.08 5.69 22.42
C GLU A 280 -28.75 5.00 21.22
N VAL A 281 -28.82 5.64 20.06
CA VAL A 281 -29.37 5.04 18.84
C VAL A 281 -28.59 3.77 18.45
N PHE A 282 -27.27 3.80 18.46
CA PHE A 282 -26.48 2.60 18.17
C PHE A 282 -26.65 1.51 19.21
N GLN A 283 -26.87 1.87 20.47
CA GLN A 283 -27.20 0.89 21.53
C GLN A 283 -28.53 0.18 21.25
N VAL A 284 -29.57 0.91 20.84
CA VAL A 284 -30.87 0.35 20.47
C VAL A 284 -30.70 -0.59 19.23
N ILE A 285 -30.02 -0.15 18.20
CA ILE A 285 -29.75 -0.99 16.99
C ILE A 285 -29.02 -2.27 17.39
N HIS A 286 -27.99 -2.17 18.25
CA HIS A 286 -27.25 -3.33 18.73
C HIS A 286 -28.13 -4.33 19.47
N THR A 287 -29.00 -3.86 20.38
CA THR A 287 -29.90 -4.68 21.12
C THR A 287 -30.85 -5.46 20.21
N HIS A 288 -31.50 -4.77 19.27
CA HIS A 288 -32.40 -5.42 18.31
C HIS A 288 -31.67 -6.36 17.32
N LEU A 289 -30.42 -6.04 16.93
CA LEU A 289 -29.61 -6.96 16.13
C LEU A 289 -29.34 -8.27 16.90
N GLU A 290 -28.98 -8.20 18.18
CA GLU A 290 -28.71 -9.39 18.98
C GLU A 290 -29.99 -10.20 19.24
N GLU A 291 -31.13 -9.54 19.48
CA GLU A 291 -32.46 -10.20 19.59
C GLU A 291 -32.81 -10.92 18.26
N ALA A 292 -32.65 -10.27 17.12
CA ALA A 292 -32.92 -10.87 15.82
C ALA A 292 -32.01 -12.07 15.55
N LEU A 293 -30.71 -11.94 15.87
CA LEU A 293 -29.73 -13.04 15.73
C LEU A 293 -30.05 -14.21 16.69
N ALA A 294 -30.54 -13.94 17.87
CA ALA A 294 -30.98 -14.96 18.79
C ALA A 294 -32.26 -15.68 18.30
N ALA A 295 -33.28 -14.91 17.86
CA ALA A 295 -34.53 -15.41 17.33
C ALA A 295 -34.39 -16.26 16.05
N SER A 296 -33.37 -15.98 15.22
CA SER A 296 -33.07 -16.73 13.99
C SER A 296 -32.66 -18.20 14.21
N GLY A 297 -32.39 -18.60 15.47
CA GLY A 297 -32.11 -19.99 15.87
C GLY A 297 -30.99 -20.65 15.05
N ALA A 298 -31.24 -21.93 14.67
CA ALA A 298 -30.29 -22.74 13.86
C ALA A 298 -30.35 -22.44 12.37
N ASN A 299 -31.29 -21.60 11.90
CA ASN A 299 -31.51 -21.34 10.47
C ASN A 299 -30.37 -20.55 9.79
N TYR A 300 -29.55 -19.82 10.59
CA TYR A 300 -28.37 -19.14 10.10
C TYR A 300 -27.10 -19.79 10.64
N ASN A 301 -26.15 -20.03 9.75
CA ASN A 301 -24.88 -20.59 10.17
C ASN A 301 -24.08 -19.59 11.04
N ARG A 302 -23.16 -20.10 11.86
CA ARG A 302 -22.33 -19.31 12.77
C ARG A 302 -21.55 -18.20 12.05
N SER A 303 -21.17 -18.44 10.81
CA SER A 303 -20.43 -17.48 9.96
C SER A 303 -21.32 -16.28 9.59
N ALA A 304 -22.58 -16.47 9.23
CA ALA A 304 -23.50 -15.38 8.88
C ALA A 304 -23.76 -14.47 10.08
N LYS A 305 -23.95 -15.04 11.29
CA LYS A 305 -24.14 -14.27 12.53
C LYS A 305 -22.88 -13.44 12.87
N SER A 306 -21.70 -14.03 12.71
CA SER A 306 -20.43 -13.33 12.91
C SER A 306 -20.23 -12.20 11.88
N ALA A 307 -20.61 -12.42 10.63
CA ALA A 307 -20.54 -11.40 9.57
C ALA A 307 -21.47 -10.21 9.85
N ALA A 308 -22.70 -10.46 10.31
CA ALA A 308 -23.63 -9.40 10.68
C ALA A 308 -23.10 -8.52 11.83
N ARG A 309 -22.56 -9.14 12.88
CA ARG A 309 -21.89 -8.40 13.98
C ARG A 309 -20.71 -7.58 13.49
N SER A 310 -19.84 -8.16 12.65
CA SER A 310 -18.68 -7.45 12.10
C SER A 310 -19.10 -6.28 11.21
N ALA A 311 -20.17 -6.44 10.44
CA ALA A 311 -20.71 -5.37 9.60
C ALA A 311 -21.25 -4.22 10.47
N PHE A 312 -22.00 -4.53 11.53
CA PHE A 312 -22.49 -3.54 12.48
C PHE A 312 -21.34 -2.77 13.14
N GLU A 313 -20.34 -3.45 13.70
CA GLU A 313 -19.20 -2.82 14.35
C GLU A 313 -18.40 -1.94 13.40
N SER A 314 -18.20 -2.40 12.16
CA SER A 314 -17.50 -1.62 11.13
C SER A 314 -18.27 -0.36 10.73
N ASN A 315 -19.60 -0.43 10.64
CA ASN A 315 -20.43 0.74 10.34
C ASN A 315 -20.47 1.72 11.51
N LYS A 316 -20.58 1.22 12.75
CA LYS A 316 -20.52 2.04 13.97
C LYS A 316 -19.19 2.81 14.05
N GLN A 317 -18.05 2.15 13.86
CA GLN A 317 -16.74 2.80 13.88
C GLN A 317 -16.62 3.88 12.80
N ARG A 318 -17.05 3.58 11.56
CA ARG A 318 -17.02 4.57 10.48
C ARG A 318 -17.88 5.78 10.79
N PHE A 319 -19.09 5.55 11.31
CA PHE A 319 -19.99 6.62 11.69
C PHE A 319 -19.38 7.57 12.73
N PHE A 320 -18.89 7.03 13.86
CA PHE A 320 -18.31 7.87 14.91
C PHE A 320 -17.01 8.55 14.49
N ASN A 321 -16.18 7.91 13.67
CA ASN A 321 -15.02 8.56 13.08
C ASN A 321 -15.41 9.76 12.22
N HIS A 322 -16.48 9.62 11.44
CA HIS A 322 -17.03 10.71 10.62
C HIS A 322 -17.59 11.84 11.47
N LEU A 323 -18.41 11.50 12.47
CA LEU A 323 -19.02 12.46 13.38
C LEU A 323 -17.94 13.29 14.08
N LEU A 324 -16.93 12.64 14.66
CA LEU A 324 -15.84 13.31 15.36
C LEU A 324 -14.97 14.15 14.39
N THR A 325 -14.72 13.67 13.19
CA THR A 325 -14.01 14.45 12.16
C THR A 325 -14.79 15.72 11.82
N SER A 326 -16.09 15.62 11.60
CA SER A 326 -16.95 16.78 11.33
C SER A 326 -16.94 17.79 12.48
N MET A 327 -16.99 17.31 13.73
CA MET A 327 -16.93 18.16 14.90
C MET A 327 -15.60 18.90 15.07
N LYS A 328 -14.50 18.34 14.55
CA LYS A 328 -13.16 18.95 14.57
C LYS A 328 -12.94 19.99 13.45
N CYS A 329 -13.69 19.89 12.34
CA CYS A 329 -13.48 20.74 11.16
C CYS A 329 -13.38 22.25 11.46
N PRO A 330 -14.25 22.87 12.26
CA PRO A 330 -14.17 24.31 12.51
C PRO A 330 -12.85 24.73 13.20
N SER A 331 -12.32 23.90 14.09
CA SER A 331 -11.05 24.18 14.77
C SER A 331 -9.85 23.92 13.87
N MET A 332 -9.93 22.90 13.03
CA MET A 332 -8.92 22.62 12.00
C MET A 332 -8.82 23.75 10.99
N ILE A 333 -9.95 24.26 10.50
CA ILE A 333 -9.97 25.37 9.53
C ILE A 333 -9.30 26.62 10.14
N ARG A 334 -9.61 26.98 11.38
CA ARG A 334 -8.97 28.12 12.04
C ARG A 334 -7.45 27.93 12.21
N ALA A 335 -7.01 26.73 12.54
CA ALA A 335 -5.57 26.44 12.64
C ALA A 335 -4.88 26.57 11.27
N MET A 336 -5.50 26.04 10.21
CA MET A 336 -4.98 26.19 8.84
C MET A 336 -4.93 27.63 8.37
N GLU A 337 -5.96 28.44 8.67
CA GLU A 337 -5.99 29.86 8.34
C GLU A 337 -4.86 30.62 9.04
N ALA A 338 -4.54 30.26 10.29
CA ALA A 338 -3.42 30.81 11.01
C ALA A 338 -2.07 30.43 10.36
N ASP A 339 -1.87 29.15 10.04
CA ASP A 339 -0.66 28.67 9.35
C ASP A 339 -0.47 29.36 7.99
N LEU A 340 -1.54 29.51 7.21
CA LEU A 340 -1.51 30.21 5.93
C LEU A 340 -1.16 31.70 6.09
N ALA A 341 -1.64 32.35 7.14
CA ALA A 341 -1.33 33.75 7.42
C ALA A 341 0.17 33.93 7.81
N GLU A 342 0.80 32.91 8.36
CA GLU A 342 2.24 32.85 8.63
C GLU A 342 3.08 32.44 7.40
N GLY A 343 2.43 32.16 6.26
CA GLY A 343 3.11 31.74 5.03
C GLY A 343 3.49 30.26 5.01
N LEU A 344 2.96 29.45 5.91
CA LEU A 344 3.16 28.00 5.96
C LEU A 344 2.25 27.29 4.94
N ALA A 345 2.60 26.07 4.56
CA ALA A 345 1.81 25.24 3.65
C ALA A 345 1.20 24.05 4.41
N PRO A 346 -0.03 24.18 4.94
CA PRO A 346 -0.66 23.11 5.72
C PRO A 346 -0.99 21.89 4.86
N VAL A 347 -0.63 20.70 5.33
CA VAL A 347 -0.97 19.41 4.72
C VAL A 347 -1.88 18.64 5.66
N ILE A 348 -3.10 18.32 5.20
CA ILE A 348 -4.11 17.65 6.02
C ILE A 348 -4.17 16.17 5.67
N GLN A 349 -4.01 15.33 6.68
CA GLN A 349 -4.25 13.90 6.55
C GLN A 349 -5.54 13.52 7.27
N LEU A 350 -6.51 12.99 6.53
CA LEU A 350 -7.75 12.48 7.06
C LEU A 350 -7.66 10.95 7.24
N VAL A 351 -8.14 10.46 8.38
CA VAL A 351 -8.18 9.02 8.67
C VAL A 351 -9.23 8.29 7.83
N SER A 352 -10.30 8.96 7.47
CA SER A 352 -11.39 8.44 6.64
C SER A 352 -11.94 9.51 5.73
N THR A 353 -12.27 9.14 4.49
CA THR A 353 -12.94 9.99 3.51
C THR A 353 -14.27 9.36 3.12
N ASN A 354 -15.28 10.18 2.80
CA ASN A 354 -16.56 9.71 2.25
C ASN A 354 -16.50 9.55 0.72
N GLU A 355 -15.32 9.32 0.14
CA GLU A 355 -15.11 9.29 -1.32
C GLU A 355 -16.11 8.40 -2.05
N GLU A 356 -16.37 7.20 -1.53
CA GLU A 356 -17.33 6.27 -2.17
C GLU A 356 -18.78 6.76 -2.09
N MET A 357 -19.17 7.42 -1.00
CA MET A 357 -20.50 7.99 -0.86
C MET A 357 -20.66 9.22 -1.76
N ILE A 358 -19.64 10.07 -1.82
CA ILE A 358 -19.59 11.22 -2.73
C ILE A 358 -19.68 10.74 -4.18
N LYS A 359 -18.93 9.72 -4.59
CA LYS A 359 -18.98 9.13 -5.92
C LYS A 359 -20.37 8.60 -6.27
N ARG A 360 -21.06 7.93 -5.34
CA ARG A 360 -22.43 7.46 -5.57
C ARG A 360 -23.38 8.62 -5.80
N ARG A 361 -23.31 9.65 -4.95
CA ARG A 361 -24.14 10.85 -5.12
C ARG A 361 -23.86 11.59 -6.41
N LEU A 362 -22.60 11.76 -6.78
CA LEU A 362 -22.21 12.34 -8.07
C LEU A 362 -22.73 11.53 -9.26
N ALA A 363 -22.79 10.20 -9.14
CA ALA A 363 -23.32 9.35 -10.19
C ALA A 363 -24.86 9.44 -10.35
N GLU A 364 -25.57 9.92 -9.31
CA GLU A 364 -27.03 10.13 -9.31
C GLU A 364 -27.43 11.53 -9.86
N VAL A 365 -26.47 12.45 -9.99
CA VAL A 365 -26.71 13.83 -10.40
C VAL A 365 -26.12 14.10 -11.79
N PRO A 366 -26.89 14.68 -12.73
CA PRO A 366 -26.38 15.08 -14.05
C PRO A 366 -25.17 16.00 -13.93
N THR A 367 -24.18 15.80 -14.81
CA THR A 367 -22.91 16.58 -14.80
C THR A 367 -23.11 18.08 -14.97
N GLU A 368 -24.24 18.50 -15.52
CA GLU A 368 -24.63 19.90 -15.75
C GLU A 368 -25.00 20.63 -14.45
N GLU A 369 -25.30 19.87 -13.39
CA GLU A 369 -25.67 20.41 -12.07
C GLU A 369 -24.52 20.39 -11.05
N TRP A 370 -23.31 20.01 -11.46
CA TRP A 370 -22.17 19.85 -10.54
C TRP A 370 -21.64 21.18 -10.00
N ASP A 371 -21.78 22.27 -10.70
CA ASP A 371 -21.28 23.60 -10.28
C ASP A 371 -22.06 24.19 -9.08
N ASP A 372 -23.33 23.76 -8.89
CA ASP A 372 -24.20 24.18 -7.78
C ASP A 372 -24.46 23.04 -6.77
N LEU A 373 -23.67 21.97 -6.83
CA LEU A 373 -23.93 20.76 -6.08
C LEU A 373 -23.61 20.91 -4.59
N ASN A 374 -24.62 20.99 -3.75
CA ASN A 374 -24.49 20.82 -2.31
C ASN A 374 -24.70 19.36 -1.93
N ILE A 375 -23.61 18.59 -1.90
CA ILE A 375 -23.66 17.18 -1.50
C ILE A 375 -23.77 17.12 0.02
N ASP A 376 -24.96 16.79 0.52
CA ASP A 376 -25.17 16.49 1.93
C ASP A 376 -24.61 15.10 2.27
N VAL A 377 -23.37 15.05 2.79
CA VAL A 377 -22.70 13.85 3.26
C VAL A 377 -22.78 13.82 4.79
N THR A 378 -23.99 13.85 5.33
CA THR A 378 -24.18 13.87 6.78
C THR A 378 -24.03 12.49 7.41
N PRO A 379 -23.70 12.41 8.71
CA PRO A 379 -23.75 11.18 9.49
C PRO A 379 -25.09 10.46 9.41
N ARG A 380 -26.20 11.18 9.24
CA ARG A 380 -27.55 10.62 9.04
C ARG A 380 -27.62 9.71 7.83
N GLU A 381 -27.05 10.07 6.70
CA GLU A 381 -27.01 9.27 5.47
C GLU A 381 -26.30 7.93 5.67
N ASN A 382 -25.26 7.89 6.49
CA ASN A 382 -24.57 6.65 6.84
C ASN A 382 -25.51 5.67 7.59
N ILE A 383 -26.31 6.17 8.55
CA ILE A 383 -27.27 5.35 9.28
C ILE A 383 -28.39 4.88 8.36
N MET A 384 -28.97 5.79 7.55
CA MET A 384 -30.05 5.44 6.62
C MET A 384 -29.59 4.39 5.61
N THR A 385 -28.40 4.52 5.04
CA THR A 385 -27.82 3.52 4.14
C THR A 385 -27.64 2.17 4.84
N TYR A 386 -27.25 2.14 6.10
CA TYR A 386 -27.10 0.90 6.86
C TYR A 386 -28.44 0.22 7.16
N LEU A 387 -29.49 1.00 7.44
CA LEU A 387 -30.83 0.45 7.78
C LEU A 387 -31.59 -0.06 6.55
N VAL A 388 -31.24 0.41 5.35
CA VAL A 388 -31.92 0.01 4.09
C VAL A 388 -31.23 -1.20 3.44
N ASN A 389 -29.94 -1.43 3.68
CA ASN A 389 -29.15 -2.56 3.15
C ASN A 389 -28.97 -3.67 4.20
#